data_266ca7d81021174365a40a97def0f201
#
_entry.id   266ca7d81021174365a40a97def0f201
#
_cell.length_a   1.000
_cell.length_b   1.000
_cell.length_c   1.000
_cell.angle_alpha   90.00
_cell.angle_beta   90.00
_cell.angle_gamma   90.00
#
_symmetry.space_group_name_H-M   'P 1'
#
loop_
_entity.id
_entity.type
_entity.pdbx_description
1 polymer ?
#
loop_
_entity_poly.entity_id
_entity_poly.type
_entity_poly.pdbx_seq_one_letter_code
_entity_poly.pdbx_strand_id
1 'polypeptide(L)'
;LLTGVPEWFGREDANAAYVVDARGLETWTVRDATGVVVGVTLVARHFPHVAEVHLMVVERAHHGRGVGSAMLEAIERDARGGGVRLLEVKTLGPSHPDPGYACTRRFYELMGFLALEETNLWGEGTPCLIMVKPLAG
;
A
#
# COMPACT_ATOMS: atom_id res chain seq x y z
N LEU A 1 12.89 1.96 -19.94
CA LEU A 1 12.53 2.12 -19.41
C LEU A 1 12.06 2.20 -18.96
N LEU A 2 12.30 2.03 -19.08
CA LEU A 2 11.35 2.21 -18.43
C LEU A 2 10.72 3.29 -18.91
N THR A 3 10.48 3.47 -19.80
CA THR A 3 10.00 4.28 -20.18
C THR A 3 8.98 4.71 -20.15
N GLY A 4 8.35 4.75 -20.81
CA GLY A 4 7.16 5.30 -20.43
C GLY A 4 6.92 4.75 -19.11
N VAL A 5 6.93 5.57 -18.17
CA VAL A 5 6.79 5.12 -16.80
C VAL A 5 5.56 4.24 -16.62
N PRO A 6 4.37 4.59 -17.18
CA PRO A 6 3.21 3.71 -17.03
C PRO A 6 3.42 2.33 -17.60
N GLU A 7 4.07 2.22 -18.74
CA GLU A 7 4.37 0.93 -19.34
C GLU A 7 5.33 0.15 -18.50
N TRP A 8 6.28 0.84 -17.93
CA TRP A 8 7.28 0.25 -17.08
C TRP A 8 6.63 -0.36 -15.83
N PHE A 9 5.72 0.36 -15.24
CA PHE A 9 5.02 -0.13 -14.05
C PHE A 9 3.98 -1.18 -14.38
N GLY A 10 3.64 -1.37 -15.63
CA GLY A 10 2.79 -2.47 -16.05
C GLY A 10 3.47 -3.82 -15.88
N ARG A 11 4.78 -3.82 -15.63
CA ARG A 11 5.54 -5.03 -15.33
C ARG A 11 6.07 -4.93 -13.92
N GLU A 12 5.20 -4.72 -13.02
CA GLU A 12 5.50 -4.42 -11.63
C GLU A 12 6.44 -5.41 -10.99
N ASP A 13 6.34 -6.68 -11.34
CA ASP A 13 7.18 -7.69 -10.72
C ASP A 13 8.65 -7.48 -10.94
N ALA A 14 9.00 -6.90 -12.08
CA ALA A 14 10.40 -6.66 -12.40
C ALA A 14 11.00 -5.54 -11.57
N ASN A 15 10.16 -4.73 -10.94
CA ASN A 15 10.61 -3.49 -10.31
C ASN A 15 10.32 -3.42 -8.82
N ALA A 16 9.47 -4.29 -8.31
CA ALA A 16 9.13 -4.32 -6.90
C ALA A 16 9.97 -5.37 -6.19
N ALA A 17 10.59 -4.99 -5.11
CA ALA A 17 11.42 -5.89 -4.31
C ALA A 17 11.19 -5.59 -2.84
N TYR A 18 11.41 -6.56 -1.97
CA TYR A 18 11.26 -6.33 -0.55
C TYR A 18 12.32 -7.03 0.28
N VAL A 19 12.54 -6.50 1.47
CA VAL A 19 13.47 -7.00 2.46
C VAL A 19 12.71 -7.12 3.78
N VAL A 20 12.95 -8.20 4.52
CA VAL A 20 12.31 -8.43 5.82
C VAL A 20 13.33 -8.13 6.92
N ASP A 21 12.96 -7.28 7.89
CA ASP A 21 13.83 -6.97 9.01
C ASP A 21 13.64 -7.99 10.14
N ALA A 22 14.41 -7.80 11.23
CA ALA A 22 14.41 -8.74 12.35
C ALA A 22 13.06 -8.83 13.08
N ARG A 23 12.19 -7.85 12.91
CA ARG A 23 10.85 -7.83 13.51
C ARG A 23 9.79 -8.44 12.59
N GLY A 24 10.19 -8.86 11.41
CA GLY A 24 9.25 -9.40 10.43
C GLY A 24 8.56 -8.34 9.59
N LEU A 25 8.97 -7.08 9.69
CA LEU A 25 8.42 -6.00 8.89
C LEU A 25 9.06 -6.02 7.50
N GLU A 26 8.22 -6.05 6.47
CA GLU A 26 8.69 -6.05 5.08
C GLU A 26 8.76 -4.64 4.54
N THR A 27 9.87 -4.29 3.91
CA THR A 27 10.01 -3.02 3.20
C THR A 27 10.01 -3.31 1.71
N TRP A 28 8.94 -2.90 1.04
CA TRP A 28 8.82 -3.02 -0.41
C TRP A 28 9.26 -1.74 -1.07
N THR A 29 10.04 -1.84 -2.13
CA THR A 29 10.52 -0.67 -2.87
C THR A 29 10.26 -0.84 -4.35
N VAL A 30 10.03 0.29 -5.02
CA VAL A 30 9.95 0.35 -6.47
C VAL A 30 11.00 1.35 -6.93
N ARG A 31 11.76 0.98 -7.96
CA ARG A 31 12.80 1.83 -8.51
C ARG A 31 12.46 2.22 -9.95
N ASP A 32 12.88 3.41 -10.35
CA ASP A 32 12.74 3.83 -11.74
C ASP A 32 13.84 3.21 -12.60
N ALA A 33 13.88 3.57 -13.88
CA ALA A 33 14.84 3.02 -14.84
C ALA A 33 16.29 3.33 -14.48
N THR A 34 16.52 4.38 -13.69
CA THR A 34 17.87 4.77 -13.27
C THR A 34 18.29 4.13 -11.96
N GLY A 35 17.41 3.35 -11.34
CA GLY A 35 17.69 2.67 -10.08
C GLY A 35 17.32 3.49 -8.85
N VAL A 36 16.70 4.64 -9.01
CA VAL A 36 16.30 5.48 -7.89
C VAL A 36 14.99 4.97 -7.32
N VAL A 37 14.92 4.87 -5.98
CA VAL A 37 13.70 4.44 -5.29
C VAL A 37 12.64 5.54 -5.42
N VAL A 38 11.49 5.19 -5.99
CA VAL A 38 10.38 6.13 -6.19
C VAL A 38 9.14 5.75 -5.39
N GLY A 39 9.14 4.59 -4.76
CA GLY A 39 8.05 4.17 -3.89
C GLY A 39 8.55 3.24 -2.81
N VAL A 40 7.95 3.37 -1.62
CA VAL A 40 8.27 2.52 -0.47
C VAL A 40 6.97 2.15 0.22
N THR A 41 6.82 0.88 0.57
CA THR A 41 5.69 0.41 1.37
C THR A 41 6.20 -0.50 2.47
N LEU A 42 5.70 -0.30 3.68
CA LEU A 42 5.99 -1.17 4.81
C LEU A 42 4.80 -2.10 5.01
N VAL A 43 5.06 -3.40 5.12
CA VAL A 43 4.04 -4.41 5.31
C VAL A 43 4.32 -5.18 6.59
N ALA A 44 3.30 -5.28 7.44
CA ALA A 44 3.38 -6.04 8.68
C ALA A 44 2.52 -7.30 8.57
N ARG A 45 3.01 -8.41 9.10
CA ARG A 45 2.29 -9.68 9.11
C ARG A 45 1.79 -9.93 10.52
N HIS A 46 0.48 -9.71 10.75
CA HIS A 46 -0.09 -9.87 12.09
C HIS A 46 -0.40 -11.34 12.39
N PHE A 47 -0.91 -12.06 11.39
CA PHE A 47 -1.22 -13.49 11.46
C PHE A 47 -0.90 -14.09 10.10
N PRO A 48 -0.80 -15.42 9.99
CA PRO A 48 -0.51 -16.04 8.69
C PRO A 48 -1.48 -15.66 7.58
N HIS A 49 -2.72 -15.31 7.94
CA HIS A 49 -3.76 -14.98 6.95
C HIS A 49 -4.06 -13.48 6.85
N VAL A 50 -3.38 -12.63 7.64
CA VAL A 50 -3.65 -11.18 7.65
C VAL A 50 -2.34 -10.41 7.55
N ALA A 51 -2.28 -9.49 6.60
CA ALA A 51 -1.15 -8.57 6.47
C ALA A 51 -1.68 -7.14 6.44
N GLU A 52 -0.87 -6.22 6.94
CA GLU A 52 -1.22 -4.80 6.97
C GLU A 52 -0.25 -4.01 6.12
N VAL A 53 -0.80 -3.17 5.23
CA VAL A 53 -0.01 -2.14 4.55
C VAL A 53 0.15 -1.02 5.56
N HIS A 54 1.29 -1.03 6.24
CA HIS A 54 1.53 -0.14 7.39
C HIS A 54 1.83 1.29 6.96
N LEU A 55 2.49 1.46 5.82
CA LEU A 55 2.86 2.77 5.29
C LEU A 55 3.11 2.62 3.80
N MET A 56 2.62 3.56 3.00
CA MET A 56 2.95 3.61 1.58
C MET A 56 3.30 5.05 1.22
N VAL A 57 4.46 5.23 0.60
CA VAL A 57 4.93 6.53 0.15
C VAL A 57 5.38 6.40 -1.29
N VAL A 58 4.89 7.29 -2.14
CA VAL A 58 5.32 7.40 -3.53
C VAL A 58 5.87 8.80 -3.74
N GLU A 59 7.03 8.90 -4.39
CA GLU A 59 7.61 10.20 -4.68
C GLU A 59 6.61 11.06 -5.44
N ARG A 60 6.50 12.33 -5.05
CA ARG A 60 5.50 13.25 -5.59
C ARG A 60 5.53 13.31 -7.11
N ALA A 61 6.72 13.32 -7.72
CA ALA A 61 6.86 13.40 -9.16
C ALA A 61 6.24 12.21 -9.89
N HIS A 62 5.99 11.12 -9.17
CA HIS A 62 5.42 9.89 -9.73
C HIS A 62 3.96 9.67 -9.33
N HIS A 63 3.34 10.61 -8.63
CA HIS A 63 1.93 10.50 -8.29
C HIS A 63 1.10 10.50 -9.58
N GLY A 64 0.06 9.69 -9.60
CA GLY A 64 -0.81 9.56 -10.77
C GLY A 64 -0.24 8.71 -11.90
N ARG A 65 0.92 8.10 -11.70
CA ARG A 65 1.56 7.27 -12.73
C ARG A 65 1.47 5.78 -12.47
N GLY A 66 0.63 5.39 -11.53
CA GLY A 66 0.40 3.98 -11.26
C GLY A 66 1.45 3.30 -10.38
N VAL A 67 2.37 4.05 -9.78
CA VAL A 67 3.40 3.48 -8.91
C VAL A 67 2.78 2.81 -7.70
N GLY A 68 1.86 3.52 -7.03
CA GLY A 68 1.17 2.98 -5.86
C GLY A 68 0.36 1.73 -6.20
N SER A 69 -0.37 1.78 -7.31
CA SER A 69 -1.18 0.65 -7.77
C SER A 69 -0.30 -0.56 -8.09
N ALA A 70 0.78 -0.36 -8.81
CA ALA A 70 1.69 -1.45 -9.18
C ALA A 70 2.33 -2.07 -7.95
N MET A 71 2.74 -1.24 -7.00
CA MET A 71 3.35 -1.72 -5.76
C MET A 71 2.35 -2.53 -4.94
N LEU A 72 1.13 -2.02 -4.80
CA LEU A 72 0.10 -2.71 -4.04
C LEU A 72 -0.28 -4.03 -4.70
N GLU A 73 -0.36 -4.06 -6.03
CA GLU A 73 -0.65 -5.30 -6.76
C GLU A 73 0.44 -6.35 -6.56
N ALA A 74 1.70 -5.93 -6.54
CA ALA A 74 2.81 -6.85 -6.28
C ALA A 74 2.72 -7.42 -4.85
N ILE A 75 2.42 -6.57 -3.88
CA ILE A 75 2.24 -6.99 -2.49
C ILE A 75 1.08 -7.97 -2.37
N GLU A 76 -0.05 -7.69 -3.03
CA GLU A 76 -1.21 -8.59 -3.02
C GLU A 76 -0.87 -9.95 -3.60
N ARG A 77 -0.13 -9.96 -4.70
CA ARG A 77 0.23 -11.21 -5.36
C ARG A 77 1.09 -12.07 -4.46
N ASP A 78 2.08 -11.46 -3.83
CA ASP A 78 2.95 -12.15 -2.89
C ASP A 78 2.15 -12.65 -1.68
N ALA A 79 1.31 -11.79 -1.14
CA ALA A 79 0.50 -12.12 0.04
C ALA A 79 -0.46 -13.27 -0.28
N ARG A 80 -1.13 -13.21 -1.42
CA ARG A 80 -2.07 -14.25 -1.84
C ARG A 80 -1.35 -15.58 -2.03
N GLY A 81 -0.16 -15.55 -2.63
CA GLY A 81 0.65 -16.76 -2.81
C GLY A 81 1.12 -17.35 -1.49
N GLY A 82 1.25 -16.53 -0.45
CA GLY A 82 1.66 -16.96 0.88
C GLY A 82 0.51 -17.33 1.80
N GLY A 83 -0.73 -17.32 1.31
CA GLY A 83 -1.88 -17.72 2.10
C GLY A 83 -2.57 -16.58 2.84
N VAL A 84 -2.19 -15.35 2.60
CA VAL A 84 -2.88 -14.19 3.19
C VAL A 84 -4.25 -14.05 2.55
N ARG A 85 -5.27 -13.86 3.38
CA ARG A 85 -6.65 -13.77 2.94
C ARG A 85 -7.26 -12.39 3.15
N LEU A 86 -6.59 -11.53 3.89
CA LEU A 86 -7.10 -10.20 4.20
C LEU A 86 -5.93 -9.22 4.28
N LEU A 87 -6.05 -8.12 3.55
CA LEU A 87 -5.15 -6.99 3.70
C LEU A 87 -5.83 -5.90 4.49
N GLU A 88 -5.08 -5.24 5.34
CA GLU A 88 -5.55 -4.14 6.15
C GLU A 88 -4.72 -2.90 5.86
N VAL A 89 -5.33 -1.73 5.93
CA VAL A 89 -4.63 -0.45 5.92
C VAL A 89 -5.31 0.47 6.90
N LYS A 90 -4.52 1.32 7.56
CA LYS A 90 -5.04 2.37 8.44
C LYS A 90 -4.67 3.72 7.84
N THR A 91 -5.62 4.64 7.79
CA THR A 91 -5.41 5.96 7.24
C THR A 91 -6.22 6.97 8.02
N LEU A 92 -5.98 8.26 7.79
CA LEU A 92 -6.72 9.31 8.48
C LEU A 92 -8.19 9.26 8.06
N GLY A 93 -9.08 9.19 9.03
CA GLY A 93 -10.50 9.00 8.78
C GLY A 93 -11.21 10.25 8.26
N PRO A 94 -12.39 10.05 7.65
CA PRO A 94 -13.15 11.15 7.03
C PRO A 94 -13.69 12.18 8.00
N SER A 95 -13.73 11.90 9.30
CA SER A 95 -14.14 12.92 10.25
C SER A 95 -13.09 14.01 10.41
N HIS A 96 -11.88 13.81 9.88
CA HIS A 96 -10.86 14.84 9.78
C HIS A 96 -10.88 15.41 8.36
N PRO A 97 -10.99 16.74 8.19
CA PRO A 97 -11.25 17.33 6.87
C PRO A 97 -9.99 17.58 6.03
N ASP A 98 -9.03 16.69 6.04
CA ASP A 98 -7.81 16.86 5.26
C ASP A 98 -8.00 16.36 3.83
N PRO A 99 -7.93 17.25 2.81
CA PRO A 99 -8.18 16.84 1.43
C PRO A 99 -7.11 15.87 0.88
N GLY A 100 -5.88 15.94 1.39
CA GLY A 100 -4.84 15.01 0.96
C GLY A 100 -5.17 13.58 1.35
N TYR A 101 -5.71 13.38 2.55
CA TYR A 101 -6.10 12.06 3.00
C TYR A 101 -7.41 11.59 2.33
N ALA A 102 -8.25 12.52 1.88
CA ALA A 102 -9.40 12.13 1.08
C ALA A 102 -8.96 11.44 -0.22
N CYS A 103 -7.90 11.96 -0.85
CA CYS A 103 -7.33 11.33 -2.04
C CYS A 103 -6.72 9.97 -1.71
N THR A 104 -6.08 9.84 -0.57
CA THR A 104 -5.49 8.59 -0.11
C THR A 104 -6.58 7.54 0.10
N ARG A 105 -7.67 7.90 0.78
CA ARG A 105 -8.79 6.98 0.96
C ARG A 105 -9.39 6.56 -0.37
N ARG A 106 -9.53 7.50 -1.29
CA ARG A 106 -10.06 7.21 -2.63
C ARG A 106 -9.18 6.21 -3.37
N PHE A 107 -7.87 6.36 -3.26
CA PHE A 107 -6.94 5.41 -3.85
C PHE A 107 -7.20 4.00 -3.32
N TYR A 108 -7.30 3.83 -2.00
CA TYR A 108 -7.54 2.52 -1.43
C TYR A 108 -8.90 1.96 -1.83
N GLU A 109 -9.94 2.81 -1.90
CA GLU A 109 -11.25 2.37 -2.37
C GLU A 109 -11.18 1.85 -3.80
N LEU A 110 -10.46 2.57 -4.67
CA LEU A 110 -10.29 2.16 -6.06
C LEU A 110 -9.50 0.85 -6.18
N MET A 111 -8.62 0.58 -5.22
CA MET A 111 -7.88 -0.66 -5.17
C MET A 111 -8.65 -1.80 -4.52
N GLY A 112 -9.89 -1.57 -4.11
CA GLY A 112 -10.77 -2.62 -3.61
C GLY A 112 -10.87 -2.71 -2.10
N PHE A 113 -10.34 -1.74 -1.37
CA PHE A 113 -10.45 -1.72 0.08
C PHE A 113 -11.81 -1.18 0.50
N LEU A 114 -12.34 -1.75 1.58
CA LEU A 114 -13.62 -1.36 2.17
C LEU A 114 -13.36 -0.75 3.54
N ALA A 115 -14.05 0.34 3.84
CA ALA A 115 -13.97 0.95 5.16
C ALA A 115 -14.59 -0.01 6.18
N LEU A 116 -13.84 -0.33 7.23
CA LEU A 116 -14.33 -1.20 8.30
C LEU A 116 -14.89 -0.38 9.45
N GLU A 117 -14.08 0.52 10.00
CA GLU A 117 -14.52 1.40 11.08
C GLU A 117 -13.53 2.51 11.30
N GLU A 118 -14.01 3.60 11.91
CA GLU A 118 -13.16 4.70 12.33
C GLU A 118 -12.98 4.60 13.84
N THR A 119 -11.75 4.66 14.32
CA THR A 119 -11.43 4.49 15.74
C THR A 119 -10.63 5.66 16.27
N ASN A 120 -10.44 5.69 17.59
CA ASN A 120 -9.57 6.68 18.23
C ASN A 120 -8.20 6.09 18.59
N LEU A 121 -7.79 5.05 17.88
CA LEU A 121 -6.51 4.39 18.11
C LEU A 121 -5.33 5.37 18.15
N TRP A 122 -5.35 6.41 17.34
CA TRP A 122 -4.29 7.40 17.26
C TRP A 122 -4.52 8.61 18.17
N GLY A 123 -5.56 8.58 19.01
CA GLY A 123 -5.86 9.64 19.93
C GLY A 123 -6.89 10.62 19.41
N GLU A 124 -7.29 11.56 20.29
CA GLU A 124 -8.29 12.56 19.97
C GLU A 124 -7.79 13.47 18.85
N GLY A 125 -8.69 13.83 17.95
CA GLY A 125 -8.36 14.73 16.86
C GLY A 125 -7.66 14.05 15.68
N THR A 126 -7.32 12.76 15.82
CA THR A 126 -6.64 12.01 14.76
C THR A 126 -7.39 10.70 14.53
N PRO A 127 -8.55 10.77 13.87
CA PRO A 127 -9.36 9.56 13.66
C PRO A 127 -8.63 8.57 12.76
N CYS A 128 -8.66 7.30 13.15
CA CYS A 128 -8.03 6.21 12.41
C CYS A 128 -9.10 5.44 11.68
N LEU A 129 -9.08 5.48 10.36
CA LEU A 129 -9.98 4.64 9.55
C LEU A 129 -9.26 3.35 9.22
N ILE A 130 -9.86 2.24 9.61
CA ILE A 130 -9.37 0.92 9.24
C ILE A 130 -10.10 0.51 7.97
N MET A 131 -9.33 0.14 6.95
CA MET A 131 -9.87 -0.36 5.70
C MET A 131 -9.33 -1.76 5.45
N VAL A 132 -10.13 -2.61 4.84
CA VAL A 132 -9.75 -4.00 4.60
C VAL A 132 -10.08 -4.41 3.18
N LYS A 133 -9.25 -5.31 2.64
CA LYS A 133 -9.48 -5.89 1.33
C LYS A 133 -9.39 -7.41 1.42
N PRO A 134 -10.49 -8.13 1.15
CA PRO A 134 -10.44 -9.59 1.08
C PRO A 134 -9.64 -10.01 -0.15
N LEU A 135 -8.79 -11.01 0.01
CA LEU A 135 -8.03 -11.59 -1.08
C LEU A 135 -8.65 -12.94 -1.42
N ALA A 136 -9.00 -13.11 -2.68
CA ALA A 136 -9.53 -14.38 -3.14
C ALA A 136 -8.43 -15.43 -3.08
N GLY A 137 -8.76 -16.57 -2.53
CA GLY A 137 -7.81 -17.67 -2.34
C GLY A 137 -7.41 -18.36 -3.61
#